data_88eb3cbb20294f43b70634ec2730ebf2
#
_entry.id   88eb3cbb20294f43b70634ec2730ebf2
#
_cell.length_a   1.000
_cell.length_b   1.000
_cell.length_c   1.000
_cell.angle_alpha   90.00
_cell.angle_beta   90.00
_cell.angle_gamma   90.00
#
_symmetry.space_group_name_H-M   'P 1'
#
loop_
_entity.id
_entity.type
_entity.pdbx_description
1 polymer ?
#
loop_
_entity_poly.entity_id
_entity_poly.type
_entity_poly.pdbx_seq_one_letter_code
_entity_poly.pdbx_strand_id
1 'polypeptide(L)'
;MARTHSSVTDYRRSAASRRQRWYGTKKHIKKVLGWRLPHVAMRAAVRVLAPQIRATGRLPAPAALPEVVGRVDGVEYVMRDPARCVIAKELYWGGGRRPQPADDLAVRVFAAAARQATTLFDIGAYTGLFTLVGTAVNPTLRAHAFEIVPDVYQALVDNCVRNRVLHRVTLHHTGVGDPAATVMMPARTADSALPCFYSSRLGFPDGVPVEIVALDTFTDQIPPNSSVLLKVDVEGTETAVFEHGQKFLAAHRPDILCEVLADADTERLADLLDPHGYRYHLVGEQALAPASRLVAHPRFRDWFFTTRRPAELAALGIPVG
;
A
#
# COMPACT_ATOMS: atom_id res chain seq x y z
N MET A 1 -30.15 25.20 2.01
CA MET A 1 -28.67 25.28 2.20
C MET A 1 -28.04 24.05 1.59
N ALA A 2 -27.59 24.13 0.36
CA ALA A 2 -26.98 23.01 -0.37
C ALA A 2 -25.83 23.56 -1.24
N ARG A 3 -24.66 23.76 -0.65
CA ARG A 3 -23.43 24.13 -1.38
C ARG A 3 -22.22 23.75 -0.52
N THR A 4 -21.72 22.53 -0.60
CA THR A 4 -20.33 22.21 -0.19
C THR A 4 -19.79 20.88 -0.72
N HIS A 5 -20.57 20.01 -1.37
CA HIS A 5 -20.05 18.74 -1.90
C HIS A 5 -19.40 18.82 -3.28
N SER A 6 -19.54 19.94 -3.99
CA SER A 6 -18.99 20.14 -5.35
C SER A 6 -17.48 20.41 -5.39
N SER A 7 -16.88 20.97 -4.33
CA SER A 7 -15.53 21.53 -4.43
C SER A 7 -14.38 20.51 -4.39
N VAL A 8 -14.52 19.39 -3.70
CA VAL A 8 -13.43 18.38 -3.55
C VAL A 8 -13.34 17.49 -4.79
N THR A 9 -14.49 17.07 -5.32
CA THR A 9 -14.56 16.29 -6.57
C THR A 9 -14.09 17.12 -7.77
N ASP A 10 -14.43 18.40 -7.82
CA ASP A 10 -13.98 19.32 -8.88
C ASP A 10 -12.49 19.65 -8.76
N TYR A 11 -11.95 19.75 -7.55
CA TYR A 11 -10.51 19.91 -7.33
C TYR A 11 -9.71 18.67 -7.79
N ARG A 12 -10.17 17.47 -7.49
CA ARG A 12 -9.54 16.21 -7.94
C ARG A 12 -9.65 16.04 -9.46
N ARG A 13 -10.80 16.34 -10.07
CA ARG A 13 -10.98 16.35 -11.54
C ARG A 13 -10.13 17.42 -12.21
N SER A 14 -10.05 18.64 -11.67
CA SER A 14 -9.22 19.71 -12.22
C SER A 14 -7.73 19.46 -11.99
N ALA A 15 -7.33 18.77 -10.93
CA ALA A 15 -5.95 18.35 -10.70
C ALA A 15 -5.56 17.21 -11.67
N ALA A 16 -6.46 16.28 -11.95
CA ALA A 16 -6.26 15.23 -12.95
C ALA A 16 -6.15 15.81 -14.36
N SER A 17 -7.03 16.76 -14.76
CA SER A 17 -7.00 17.38 -16.07
C SER A 17 -5.80 18.32 -16.27
N ARG A 18 -5.37 19.07 -15.25
CA ARG A 18 -4.13 19.84 -15.27
C ARG A 18 -2.89 18.94 -15.34
N ARG A 19 -2.90 17.81 -14.64
CA ARG A 19 -1.85 16.78 -14.75
C ARG A 19 -1.77 16.25 -16.19
N GLN A 20 -2.89 15.92 -16.83
CA GLN A 20 -2.93 15.40 -18.20
C GLN A 20 -2.33 16.37 -19.22
N ARG A 21 -2.65 17.69 -19.16
CA ARG A 21 -2.05 18.70 -20.03
C ARG A 21 -0.54 18.90 -19.80
N TRP A 22 -0.07 18.76 -18.58
CA TRP A 22 1.35 18.90 -18.23
C TRP A 22 2.17 17.66 -18.62
N TYR A 23 1.52 16.49 -18.75
CA TYR A 23 2.16 15.22 -19.13
C TYR A 23 2.69 15.24 -20.57
N GLY A 24 2.03 15.88 -21.51
CA GLY A 24 2.45 15.96 -22.93
C GLY A 24 3.84 16.56 -23.11
N THR A 25 4.12 17.66 -22.45
CA THR A 25 5.42 18.37 -22.53
C THR A 25 6.53 17.66 -21.75
N LYS A 26 6.18 16.95 -20.67
CA LYS A 26 7.13 16.20 -19.83
C LYS A 26 7.59 14.89 -20.45
N LYS A 27 6.86 14.33 -21.40
CA LYS A 27 7.17 13.00 -21.99
C LYS A 27 8.56 12.97 -22.65
N HIS A 28 8.92 14.03 -23.36
CA HIS A 28 10.21 14.15 -24.02
C HIS A 28 11.35 14.41 -23.00
N ILE A 29 11.13 15.27 -22.01
CA ILE A 29 12.12 15.55 -20.96
C ILE A 29 12.39 14.29 -20.13
N LYS A 30 11.35 13.54 -19.75
CA LYS A 30 11.48 12.26 -19.04
C LYS A 30 12.25 11.22 -19.85
N LYS A 31 12.10 11.18 -21.18
CA LYS A 31 12.80 10.26 -22.07
C LYS A 31 14.30 10.55 -22.10
N VAL A 32 14.69 11.82 -22.18
CA VAL A 32 16.11 12.24 -22.18
C VAL A 32 16.74 12.03 -20.80
N LEU A 33 16.04 12.38 -19.72
CA LEU A 33 16.50 12.18 -18.35
C LEU A 33 16.56 10.68 -17.97
N GLY A 34 15.88 9.81 -18.71
CA GLY A 34 15.95 8.35 -18.56
C GLY A 34 17.19 7.71 -19.19
N TRP A 35 18.06 8.47 -19.89
CA TRP A 35 19.31 7.97 -20.43
C TRP A 35 20.37 7.84 -19.33
N ARG A 36 21.27 6.85 -19.43
CA ARG A 36 22.24 6.51 -18.37
C ARG A 36 23.09 7.70 -17.92
N LEU A 37 23.70 8.46 -18.84
CA LEU A 37 24.63 9.55 -18.51
C LEU A 37 23.94 10.77 -17.85
N PRO A 38 22.86 11.36 -18.43
CA PRO A 38 22.12 12.43 -17.75
C PRO A 38 21.56 12.01 -16.41
N HIS A 39 21.17 10.73 -16.29
CA HIS A 39 20.59 10.20 -15.06
C HIS A 39 21.63 10.07 -13.93
N VAL A 40 22.86 9.63 -14.22
CA VAL A 40 23.96 9.56 -13.25
C VAL A 40 24.28 10.95 -12.72
N ALA A 41 24.37 11.94 -13.61
CA ALA A 41 24.60 13.34 -13.23
C ALA A 41 23.45 13.90 -12.38
N MET A 42 22.19 13.62 -12.76
CA MET A 42 21.02 14.02 -11.99
C MET A 42 20.99 13.36 -10.60
N ARG A 43 21.36 12.08 -10.50
CA ARG A 43 21.41 11.35 -9.22
C ARG A 43 22.48 11.92 -8.29
N ALA A 44 23.64 12.27 -8.83
CA ALA A 44 24.71 12.94 -8.08
C ALA A 44 24.25 14.34 -7.62
N ALA A 45 23.64 15.12 -8.53
CA ALA A 45 23.11 16.45 -8.22
C ALA A 45 22.02 16.40 -7.14
N VAL A 46 21.08 15.48 -7.23
CA VAL A 46 20.03 15.30 -6.20
C VAL A 46 20.62 14.94 -4.84
N ARG A 47 21.62 14.07 -4.80
CA ARG A 47 22.29 13.70 -3.55
C ARG A 47 23.01 14.86 -2.88
N VAL A 48 23.63 15.75 -3.67
CA VAL A 48 24.45 16.85 -3.17
C VAL A 48 23.63 18.11 -2.92
N LEU A 49 22.74 18.47 -3.86
CA LEU A 49 22.03 19.76 -3.86
C LEU A 49 20.66 19.69 -3.18
N ALA A 50 20.07 18.52 -3.06
CA ALA A 50 18.72 18.37 -2.51
C ALA A 50 18.56 17.08 -1.69
N PRO A 51 19.39 16.86 -0.64
CA PRO A 51 19.31 15.66 0.19
C PRO A 51 17.94 15.52 0.90
N GLN A 52 17.15 16.59 0.94
CA GLN A 52 15.83 16.65 1.59
C GLN A 52 14.66 16.41 0.64
N ILE A 53 14.88 16.08 -0.66
CA ILE A 53 13.77 15.74 -1.58
C ILE A 53 13.17 14.41 -1.15
N ARG A 54 12.10 14.49 -0.37
CA ARG A 54 11.32 13.32 0.10
C ARG A 54 10.31 12.82 -0.93
N ALA A 55 9.87 13.67 -1.86
CA ALA A 55 8.90 13.31 -2.92
C ALA A 55 9.57 12.61 -4.12
N THR A 56 10.39 11.60 -3.87
CA THR A 56 11.22 10.94 -4.90
C THR A 56 10.40 10.11 -5.89
N GLY A 57 9.19 9.67 -5.54
CA GLY A 57 8.28 8.99 -6.46
C GLY A 57 7.88 9.83 -7.69
N ARG A 58 8.13 11.15 -7.66
CA ARG A 58 7.95 12.06 -8.80
C ARG A 58 9.18 12.20 -9.70
N LEU A 59 10.35 11.80 -9.22
CA LEU A 59 11.59 11.84 -10.00
C LEU A 59 11.60 10.66 -10.98
N PRO A 60 12.11 10.83 -12.21
CA PRO A 60 12.19 9.72 -13.16
C PRO A 60 13.23 8.69 -12.69
N ALA A 61 12.99 7.42 -12.98
CA ALA A 61 13.99 6.36 -12.93
C ALA A 61 14.39 5.97 -14.37
N PRO A 62 15.61 5.41 -14.58
CA PRO A 62 16.04 5.00 -15.90
C PRO A 62 15.10 3.94 -16.49
N ALA A 63 14.64 4.17 -17.72
CA ALA A 63 13.76 3.20 -18.41
C ALA A 63 14.46 1.85 -18.69
N ALA A 64 15.79 1.86 -18.77
CA ALA A 64 16.59 0.66 -18.98
C ALA A 64 16.88 -0.13 -17.69
N LEU A 65 16.46 0.38 -16.52
CA LEU A 65 16.65 -0.32 -15.25
C LEU A 65 15.47 -1.30 -15.05
N PRO A 66 15.70 -2.61 -15.11
CA PRO A 66 14.61 -3.58 -15.06
C PRO A 66 14.06 -3.77 -13.65
N GLU A 67 14.88 -3.53 -12.63
CA GLU A 67 14.53 -3.84 -11.25
C GLU A 67 15.35 -3.03 -10.25
N VAL A 68 14.91 -3.01 -9.00
CA VAL A 68 15.56 -2.38 -7.85
C VAL A 68 15.48 -3.31 -6.65
N VAL A 69 16.53 -3.31 -5.83
CA VAL A 69 16.55 -4.05 -4.56
C VAL A 69 16.00 -3.17 -3.46
N GLY A 70 14.94 -3.65 -2.80
CA GLY A 70 14.44 -3.11 -1.54
C GLY A 70 15.13 -3.79 -0.35
N ARG A 71 15.22 -3.07 0.77
CA ARG A 71 15.90 -3.53 2.00
C ARG A 71 15.10 -3.19 3.23
N VAL A 72 14.91 -4.16 4.10
CA VAL A 72 14.31 -3.96 5.41
C VAL A 72 15.01 -4.87 6.42
N ASP A 73 15.56 -4.30 7.49
CA ASP A 73 16.18 -5.03 8.60
C ASP A 73 17.16 -6.15 8.17
N GLY A 74 18.02 -5.84 7.21
CA GLY A 74 19.02 -6.78 6.69
C GLY A 74 18.52 -7.78 5.64
N VAL A 75 17.22 -7.79 5.33
CA VAL A 75 16.62 -8.66 4.31
C VAL A 75 16.41 -7.89 3.02
N GLU A 76 16.59 -8.56 1.87
CA GLU A 76 16.43 -7.98 0.54
C GLU A 76 15.24 -8.60 -0.20
N TYR A 77 14.58 -7.78 -1.02
CA TYR A 77 13.58 -8.17 -1.99
C TYR A 77 13.74 -7.35 -3.27
N VAL A 78 13.16 -7.81 -4.37
CA VAL A 78 13.33 -7.16 -5.67
C VAL A 78 11.99 -6.64 -6.17
N MET A 79 11.95 -5.39 -6.64
CA MET A 79 10.80 -4.83 -7.34
C MET A 79 11.19 -4.44 -8.77
N ARG A 80 10.32 -4.78 -9.72
CA ARG A 80 10.52 -4.55 -11.16
C ARG A 80 10.04 -3.16 -11.60
N ASP A 81 10.50 -2.76 -12.76
CA ASP A 81 10.05 -1.59 -13.52
C ASP A 81 10.01 -0.27 -12.73
N PRO A 82 11.11 0.18 -12.12
CA PRO A 82 11.13 1.42 -11.35
C PRO A 82 10.79 2.67 -12.20
N ALA A 83 10.83 2.57 -13.52
CA ALA A 83 10.35 3.64 -14.38
C ALA A 83 8.82 3.78 -14.37
N ARG A 84 8.08 2.69 -14.14
CA ARG A 84 6.62 2.62 -14.14
C ARG A 84 6.01 2.58 -12.74
N CYS A 85 6.60 1.81 -11.83
CA CYS A 85 6.13 1.62 -10.47
C CYS A 85 6.62 2.73 -9.54
N VAL A 86 5.70 3.42 -8.83
CA VAL A 86 6.06 4.51 -7.92
C VAL A 86 6.88 4.00 -6.73
N ILE A 87 6.52 2.86 -6.16
CA ILE A 87 7.22 2.26 -5.01
C ILE A 87 8.63 1.83 -5.40
N ALA A 88 8.80 1.10 -6.51
CA ALA A 88 10.11 0.71 -7.01
C ALA A 88 10.99 1.94 -7.32
N LYS A 89 10.39 3.02 -7.80
CA LYS A 89 11.06 4.31 -8.04
C LYS A 89 11.53 4.97 -6.74
N GLU A 90 10.72 4.94 -5.70
CA GLU A 90 11.10 5.44 -4.38
C GLU A 90 12.23 4.61 -3.78
N LEU A 91 12.18 3.28 -3.87
CA LEU A 91 13.29 2.41 -3.46
C LEU A 91 14.57 2.72 -4.23
N TYR A 92 14.47 2.99 -5.54
CA TYR A 92 15.62 3.39 -6.35
C TYR A 92 16.30 4.65 -5.82
N TRP A 93 15.53 5.70 -5.52
CA TRP A 93 16.04 6.95 -5.01
C TRP A 93 16.45 6.88 -3.55
N GLY A 94 15.75 6.10 -2.74
CA GLY A 94 16.00 5.88 -1.31
C GLY A 94 17.12 4.86 -1.01
N GLY A 95 17.79 4.31 -2.04
CA GLY A 95 18.86 3.33 -1.83
C GLY A 95 18.37 1.99 -1.29
N GLY A 96 17.16 1.60 -1.65
CA GLY A 96 16.51 0.37 -1.22
C GLY A 96 15.50 0.55 -0.08
N ARG A 97 15.30 1.78 0.41
CA ARG A 97 14.34 2.12 1.47
C ARG A 97 13.33 3.15 0.99
N ARG A 98 12.21 3.27 1.68
CA ARG A 98 11.25 4.35 1.43
C ARG A 98 11.87 5.68 1.89
N PRO A 99 11.84 6.74 1.07
CA PRO A 99 12.50 8.00 1.39
C PRO A 99 11.74 8.84 2.42
N GLN A 100 10.44 8.62 2.57
CA GLN A 100 9.63 9.24 3.61
C GLN A 100 9.83 8.46 4.91
N PRO A 101 10.21 9.11 6.04
CA PRO A 101 10.46 8.40 7.29
C PRO A 101 9.25 7.64 7.83
N ALA A 102 8.04 8.19 7.69
CA ALA A 102 6.83 7.51 8.12
C ALA A 102 6.53 6.26 7.28
N ASP A 103 6.67 6.35 5.95
CA ASP A 103 6.50 5.19 5.06
C ASP A 103 7.56 4.11 5.33
N ASP A 104 8.80 4.52 5.64
CA ASP A 104 9.88 3.58 6.01
C ASP A 104 9.60 2.93 7.36
N LEU A 105 9.07 3.69 8.33
CA LEU A 105 8.63 3.13 9.61
C LEU A 105 7.47 2.15 9.41
N ALA A 106 6.48 2.48 8.57
CA ALA A 106 5.36 1.57 8.27
C ALA A 106 5.88 0.22 7.74
N VAL A 107 6.85 0.23 6.81
CA VAL A 107 7.47 -0.99 6.29
C VAL A 107 8.19 -1.77 7.41
N ARG A 108 8.91 -1.11 8.32
CA ARG A 108 9.62 -1.77 9.43
C ARG A 108 8.66 -2.33 10.49
N VAL A 109 7.61 -1.60 10.85
CA VAL A 109 6.55 -2.07 11.75
C VAL A 109 5.88 -3.31 11.17
N PHE A 110 5.51 -3.23 9.89
CA PHE A 110 4.93 -4.37 9.18
C PHE A 110 5.89 -5.57 9.14
N ALA A 111 7.17 -5.36 8.83
CA ALA A 111 8.18 -6.41 8.81
C ALA A 111 8.33 -7.10 10.19
N ALA A 112 8.31 -6.32 11.27
CA ALA A 112 8.38 -6.85 12.62
C ALA A 112 7.15 -7.72 12.96
N ALA A 113 5.93 -7.26 12.62
CA ALA A 113 4.72 -8.05 12.78
C ALA A 113 4.71 -9.31 11.88
N ALA A 114 5.16 -9.19 10.63
CA ALA A 114 5.20 -10.29 9.67
C ALA A 114 6.12 -11.44 10.10
N ARG A 115 7.19 -11.16 10.88
CA ARG A 115 8.06 -12.23 11.44
C ARG A 115 7.33 -13.19 12.36
N GLN A 116 6.25 -12.75 12.99
CA GLN A 116 5.44 -13.54 13.90
C GLN A 116 4.16 -14.09 13.27
N ALA A 117 3.81 -13.59 12.09
CA ALA A 117 2.59 -13.99 11.40
C ALA A 117 2.77 -15.35 10.70
N THR A 118 1.70 -16.14 10.70
CA THR A 118 1.60 -17.36 9.87
C THR A 118 0.92 -17.06 8.53
N THR A 119 0.02 -16.08 8.54
CA THR A 119 -0.77 -15.70 7.36
C THR A 119 -0.84 -14.19 7.21
N LEU A 120 -0.65 -13.72 6.00
CA LEU A 120 -0.79 -12.33 5.58
C LEU A 120 -1.96 -12.18 4.62
N PHE A 121 -2.76 -11.15 4.81
CA PHE A 121 -3.68 -10.62 3.82
C PHE A 121 -3.22 -9.22 3.43
N ASP A 122 -2.75 -9.04 2.18
CA ASP A 122 -2.31 -7.78 1.59
C ASP A 122 -3.43 -7.27 0.68
N ILE A 123 -4.32 -6.45 1.25
CA ILE A 123 -5.56 -5.98 0.62
C ILE A 123 -5.30 -4.61 0.01
N GLY A 124 -5.35 -4.52 -1.33
CA GLY A 124 -4.84 -3.41 -2.10
C GLY A 124 -3.32 -3.50 -2.24
N ALA A 125 -2.84 -4.67 -2.64
CA ALA A 125 -1.41 -4.98 -2.65
C ALA A 125 -0.58 -4.12 -3.62
N TYR A 126 -1.22 -3.40 -4.54
CA TYR A 126 -0.55 -2.66 -5.59
C TYR A 126 0.46 -3.57 -6.32
N THR A 127 1.72 -3.21 -6.38
CA THR A 127 2.77 -4.02 -6.99
C THR A 127 3.46 -4.99 -6.01
N GLY A 128 2.90 -5.18 -4.80
CA GLY A 128 3.27 -6.22 -3.86
C GLY A 128 4.35 -5.85 -2.84
N LEU A 129 4.54 -4.58 -2.50
CA LEU A 129 5.57 -4.18 -1.50
C LEU A 129 5.45 -5.00 -0.22
N PHE A 130 4.27 -5.01 0.41
CA PHE A 130 4.07 -5.65 1.69
C PHE A 130 4.06 -7.17 1.59
N THR A 131 3.53 -7.74 0.52
CA THR A 131 3.64 -9.17 0.18
C THR A 131 5.10 -9.61 0.09
N LEU A 132 5.96 -8.84 -0.61
CA LEU A 132 7.38 -9.15 -0.77
C LEU A 132 8.15 -8.97 0.54
N VAL A 133 7.90 -7.89 1.28
CA VAL A 133 8.50 -7.67 2.60
C VAL A 133 8.15 -8.81 3.54
N GLY A 134 6.86 -9.13 3.69
CA GLY A 134 6.39 -10.20 4.58
C GLY A 134 7.02 -11.54 4.25
N THR A 135 7.01 -11.94 2.97
CA THR A 135 7.60 -13.20 2.52
C THR A 135 9.12 -13.23 2.58
N ALA A 136 9.79 -12.10 2.51
CA ALA A 136 11.24 -12.01 2.65
C ALA A 136 11.70 -12.13 4.12
N VAL A 137 11.01 -11.45 5.06
CA VAL A 137 11.38 -11.47 6.48
C VAL A 137 10.92 -12.75 7.19
N ASN A 138 9.93 -13.46 6.64
CA ASN A 138 9.40 -14.71 7.19
C ASN A 138 9.28 -15.78 6.11
N PRO A 139 10.22 -16.74 6.05
CA PRO A 139 10.22 -17.80 5.02
C PRO A 139 9.03 -18.75 5.09
N THR A 140 8.32 -18.81 6.21
CA THR A 140 7.17 -19.72 6.43
C THR A 140 5.83 -19.02 6.22
N LEU A 141 5.81 -17.69 6.07
CA LEU A 141 4.61 -16.88 5.88
C LEU A 141 3.87 -17.30 4.60
N ARG A 142 2.58 -17.55 4.73
CA ARG A 142 1.65 -17.68 3.61
C ARG A 142 0.92 -16.36 3.41
N ALA A 143 0.75 -15.93 2.16
CA ALA A 143 0.12 -14.65 1.87
C ALA A 143 -1.03 -14.80 0.87
N HIS A 144 -2.08 -14.00 1.07
CA HIS A 144 -3.13 -13.69 0.12
C HIS A 144 -2.94 -12.22 -0.29
N ALA A 145 -2.73 -11.95 -1.57
CA ALA A 145 -2.53 -10.59 -2.07
C ALA A 145 -3.63 -10.26 -3.08
N PHE A 146 -4.31 -9.13 -2.84
CA PHE A 146 -5.50 -8.70 -3.58
C PHE A 146 -5.21 -7.39 -4.32
N GLU A 147 -5.47 -7.35 -5.61
CA GLU A 147 -5.31 -6.16 -6.45
C GLU A 147 -6.38 -6.14 -7.53
N ILE A 148 -7.11 -5.01 -7.66
CA ILE A 148 -8.26 -4.88 -8.56
C ILE A 148 -7.90 -4.34 -9.94
N VAL A 149 -6.78 -3.64 -10.10
CA VAL A 149 -6.39 -3.02 -11.36
C VAL A 149 -5.58 -4.02 -12.21
N PRO A 150 -6.05 -4.42 -13.41
CA PRO A 150 -5.43 -5.50 -14.19
C PRO A 150 -3.93 -5.33 -14.45
N ASP A 151 -3.49 -4.14 -14.90
CA ASP A 151 -2.07 -3.89 -15.20
C ASP A 151 -1.20 -3.88 -13.92
N VAL A 152 -1.78 -3.47 -12.80
CA VAL A 152 -1.11 -3.46 -11.48
C VAL A 152 -1.02 -4.88 -10.93
N TYR A 153 -2.11 -5.65 -11.04
CA TYR A 153 -2.12 -7.07 -10.69
C TYR A 153 -1.05 -7.86 -11.47
N GLN A 154 -0.91 -7.62 -12.79
CA GLN A 154 0.16 -8.26 -13.56
C GLN A 154 1.55 -7.88 -13.02
N ALA A 155 1.77 -6.65 -12.62
CA ALA A 155 3.04 -6.23 -12.01
C ALA A 155 3.28 -6.89 -10.63
N LEU A 156 2.22 -7.11 -9.84
CA LEU A 156 2.27 -7.89 -8.60
C LEU A 156 2.69 -9.34 -8.89
N VAL A 157 2.07 -10.00 -9.89
CA VAL A 157 2.44 -11.35 -10.33
C VAL A 157 3.92 -11.40 -10.71
N ASP A 158 4.37 -10.49 -11.57
CA ASP A 158 5.76 -10.42 -12.05
C ASP A 158 6.77 -10.23 -10.90
N ASN A 159 6.43 -9.45 -9.90
CA ASN A 159 7.24 -9.25 -8.71
C ASN A 159 7.30 -10.52 -7.85
N CYS A 160 6.18 -11.22 -7.64
CA CYS A 160 6.15 -12.49 -6.92
C CYS A 160 6.95 -13.59 -7.65
N VAL A 161 6.86 -13.67 -8.98
CA VAL A 161 7.68 -14.56 -9.81
C VAL A 161 9.17 -14.24 -9.62
N ARG A 162 9.53 -12.96 -9.73
CA ARG A 162 10.94 -12.51 -9.64
C ARG A 162 11.56 -12.85 -8.29
N ASN A 163 10.79 -12.79 -7.22
CA ASN A 163 11.21 -13.12 -5.86
C ASN A 163 11.04 -14.62 -5.51
N ARG A 164 10.50 -15.43 -6.44
CA ARG A 164 10.29 -16.88 -6.27
C ARG A 164 9.38 -17.24 -5.11
N VAL A 165 8.34 -16.41 -4.84
CA VAL A 165 7.45 -16.59 -3.69
C VAL A 165 6.07 -17.13 -4.03
N LEU A 166 5.76 -17.40 -5.32
CA LEU A 166 4.44 -17.90 -5.76
C LEU A 166 3.97 -19.16 -5.04
N HIS A 167 4.89 -20.02 -4.59
CA HIS A 167 4.53 -21.24 -3.86
C HIS A 167 3.94 -20.96 -2.46
N ARG A 168 4.01 -19.71 -1.99
CA ARG A 168 3.51 -19.25 -0.67
C ARG A 168 2.54 -18.08 -0.78
N VAL A 169 2.33 -17.54 -1.98
CA VAL A 169 1.47 -16.38 -2.22
C VAL A 169 0.33 -16.79 -3.13
N THR A 170 -0.89 -16.69 -2.63
CA THR A 170 -2.10 -16.78 -3.44
C THR A 170 -2.46 -15.38 -3.94
N LEU A 171 -2.47 -15.22 -5.26
CA LEU A 171 -2.75 -13.94 -5.89
C LEU A 171 -4.22 -13.89 -6.31
N HIS A 172 -4.91 -12.81 -5.92
CA HIS A 172 -6.33 -12.59 -6.20
C HIS A 172 -6.50 -11.33 -7.06
N HIS A 173 -7.00 -11.50 -8.28
CA HIS A 173 -7.42 -10.36 -9.11
C HIS A 173 -8.86 -9.98 -8.73
N THR A 174 -9.07 -9.67 -7.46
CA THR A 174 -10.34 -9.30 -6.85
C THR A 174 -10.12 -8.20 -5.82
N GLY A 175 -11.17 -7.46 -5.48
CA GLY A 175 -11.16 -6.58 -4.31
C GLY A 175 -11.67 -7.29 -3.06
N VAL A 176 -11.48 -6.67 -1.91
CA VAL A 176 -12.08 -7.10 -0.64
C VAL A 176 -12.98 -6.00 -0.11
N GLY A 177 -14.20 -6.34 0.27
CA GLY A 177 -15.21 -5.37 0.73
C GLY A 177 -16.62 -5.91 0.59
N ASP A 178 -17.55 -5.07 0.09
CA ASP A 178 -18.93 -5.45 -0.15
C ASP A 178 -19.05 -6.36 -1.39
N PRO A 179 -19.40 -7.65 -1.24
CA PRO A 179 -19.53 -8.57 -2.37
C PRO A 179 -20.73 -8.27 -3.29
N ALA A 180 -21.63 -7.39 -2.88
CA ALA A 180 -22.73 -6.92 -3.73
C ALA A 180 -22.33 -5.73 -4.60
N ALA A 181 -21.16 -5.13 -4.37
CA ALA A 181 -20.70 -3.99 -5.13
C ALA A 181 -20.29 -4.38 -6.56
N THR A 182 -20.73 -3.60 -7.53
CA THR A 182 -20.25 -3.71 -8.92
C THR A 182 -19.14 -2.71 -9.14
N VAL A 183 -17.91 -3.21 -9.32
CA VAL A 183 -16.73 -2.40 -9.53
C VAL A 183 -16.21 -2.59 -10.95
N MET A 184 -15.99 -1.47 -11.65
CA MET A 184 -15.46 -1.46 -13.02
C MET A 184 -14.07 -0.83 -13.00
N MET A 185 -13.05 -1.54 -13.50
CA MET A 185 -11.67 -1.05 -13.61
C MET A 185 -11.23 -0.97 -15.07
N PRO A 186 -10.35 -0.03 -15.45
CA PRO A 186 -9.87 0.04 -16.82
C PRO A 186 -9.09 -1.22 -17.18
N ALA A 187 -9.45 -1.84 -18.30
CA ALA A 187 -8.81 -3.07 -18.78
C ALA A 187 -7.30 -2.89 -19.02
N ARG A 188 -6.88 -1.68 -19.38
CA ARG A 188 -5.49 -1.26 -19.54
C ARG A 188 -5.32 0.19 -19.10
N THR A 189 -4.19 0.49 -18.53
CA THR A 189 -3.82 1.86 -18.21
C THR A 189 -3.11 2.49 -19.40
N ALA A 190 -3.65 3.60 -19.93
CA ALA A 190 -3.07 4.30 -21.06
C ALA A 190 -1.73 4.99 -20.74
N ASP A 191 -1.37 5.10 -19.47
CA ASP A 191 -0.23 5.84 -18.97
C ASP A 191 1.05 5.00 -18.94
N SER A 192 2.19 5.69 -19.08
CA SER A 192 3.52 5.08 -18.93
C SER A 192 3.86 4.67 -17.50
N ALA A 193 3.05 5.08 -16.50
CA ALA A 193 3.17 4.74 -15.10
C ALA A 193 1.96 3.93 -14.65
N LEU A 194 2.19 2.97 -13.75
CA LEU A 194 1.11 2.24 -13.10
C LEU A 194 0.32 3.19 -12.19
N PRO A 195 -1.02 3.13 -12.22
CA PRO A 195 -1.85 3.93 -11.32
C PRO A 195 -1.66 3.47 -9.87
N CYS A 196 -1.56 4.43 -8.94
CA CYS A 196 -1.34 4.16 -7.52
C CYS A 196 -2.45 4.71 -6.62
N PHE A 197 -3.60 5.09 -7.21
CA PHE A 197 -4.73 5.70 -6.50
C PHE A 197 -6.08 5.30 -7.13
N TYR A 198 -6.15 4.17 -7.81
CA TYR A 198 -7.40 3.64 -8.33
C TYR A 198 -8.09 2.83 -7.24
N SER A 199 -9.32 3.19 -6.96
CA SER A 199 -10.18 2.51 -6.00
C SER A 199 -11.54 2.22 -6.59
N SER A 200 -12.32 1.41 -5.92
CA SER A 200 -13.71 1.13 -6.27
C SER A 200 -14.62 2.36 -6.25
N ARG A 201 -14.18 3.48 -5.63
CA ARG A 201 -14.89 4.77 -5.67
C ARG A 201 -14.81 5.47 -7.02
N LEU A 202 -13.86 5.09 -7.88
CA LEU A 202 -13.70 5.66 -9.21
C LEU A 202 -14.56 4.89 -10.19
N GLY A 203 -15.49 5.56 -10.85
CA GLY A 203 -16.29 4.95 -11.92
C GLY A 203 -15.50 4.89 -13.22
N PHE A 204 -15.42 3.70 -13.81
CA PHE A 204 -14.85 3.47 -15.15
C PHE A 204 -15.92 2.81 -16.05
N PRO A 205 -16.84 3.59 -16.67
CA PRO A 205 -17.96 3.04 -17.42
C PRO A 205 -17.58 2.05 -18.54
N ASP A 206 -16.40 2.29 -19.17
CA ASP A 206 -15.85 1.44 -20.24
C ASP A 206 -14.83 0.43 -19.70
N GLY A 207 -14.84 0.17 -18.39
CA GLY A 207 -13.93 -0.75 -17.73
C GLY A 207 -14.36 -2.22 -17.87
N VAL A 208 -13.55 -3.08 -17.27
CA VAL A 208 -13.89 -4.49 -17.06
C VAL A 208 -14.42 -4.69 -15.63
N PRO A 209 -15.41 -5.57 -15.43
CA PRO A 209 -15.92 -5.86 -14.09
C PRO A 209 -14.84 -6.58 -13.28
N VAL A 210 -14.71 -6.18 -12.01
CA VAL A 210 -13.85 -6.85 -11.03
C VAL A 210 -14.72 -7.31 -9.87
N GLU A 211 -14.55 -8.56 -9.48
CA GLU A 211 -15.23 -9.16 -8.35
C GLU A 211 -14.75 -8.56 -7.03
N ILE A 212 -15.69 -8.38 -6.09
CA ILE A 212 -15.37 -8.02 -4.71
C ILE A 212 -15.79 -9.20 -3.82
N VAL A 213 -14.90 -9.61 -2.94
CA VAL A 213 -15.17 -10.69 -1.98
C VAL A 213 -15.21 -10.15 -0.55
N ALA A 214 -16.04 -10.74 0.31
CA ALA A 214 -16.02 -10.42 1.73
C ALA A 214 -14.79 -11.00 2.40
N LEU A 215 -14.17 -10.25 3.33
CA LEU A 215 -13.06 -10.78 4.14
C LEU A 215 -13.50 -12.00 4.97
N ASP A 216 -14.75 -12.02 5.39
CA ASP A 216 -15.36 -13.14 6.14
C ASP A 216 -15.33 -14.47 5.39
N THR A 217 -15.24 -14.47 4.05
CA THR A 217 -15.11 -15.69 3.22
C THR A 217 -13.86 -16.50 3.58
N PHE A 218 -12.84 -15.86 4.14
CA PHE A 218 -11.57 -16.49 4.50
C PHE A 218 -11.51 -16.98 5.95
N THR A 219 -12.54 -16.72 6.77
CA THR A 219 -12.52 -17.03 8.21
C THR A 219 -12.20 -18.51 8.48
N ASP A 220 -12.88 -19.42 7.83
CA ASP A 220 -12.72 -20.86 8.05
C ASP A 220 -11.54 -21.46 7.26
N GLN A 221 -10.91 -20.68 6.39
CA GLN A 221 -9.73 -21.12 5.62
C GLN A 221 -8.43 -20.98 6.41
N ILE A 222 -8.46 -20.20 7.48
CA ILE A 222 -7.29 -19.94 8.32
C ILE A 222 -7.37 -20.87 9.55
N PRO A 223 -6.32 -21.68 9.83
CA PRO A 223 -6.33 -22.56 10.97
C PRO A 223 -6.55 -21.80 12.29
N PRO A 224 -7.28 -22.37 13.26
CA PRO A 224 -7.42 -21.80 14.58
C PRO A 224 -6.04 -21.51 15.22
N ASN A 225 -5.94 -20.40 15.96
CA ASN A 225 -4.72 -19.92 16.61
C ASN A 225 -3.60 -19.47 15.63
N SER A 226 -3.91 -19.29 14.36
CA SER A 226 -2.99 -18.64 13.42
C SER A 226 -2.74 -17.19 13.82
N SER A 227 -1.49 -16.73 13.74
CA SER A 227 -1.17 -15.31 13.84
C SER A 227 -1.38 -14.68 12.47
N VAL A 228 -2.38 -13.80 12.36
CA VAL A 228 -2.76 -13.15 11.09
C VAL A 228 -2.31 -11.71 11.10
N LEU A 229 -1.77 -11.27 9.97
CA LEU A 229 -1.43 -9.88 9.68
C LEU A 229 -2.27 -9.40 8.51
N LEU A 230 -2.89 -8.23 8.63
CA LEU A 230 -3.55 -7.54 7.52
C LEU A 230 -2.74 -6.30 7.12
N LYS A 231 -2.60 -6.04 5.81
CA LYS A 231 -2.39 -4.71 5.25
C LYS A 231 -3.67 -4.33 4.53
N VAL A 232 -4.20 -3.14 4.82
CA VAL A 232 -5.40 -2.61 4.17
C VAL A 232 -5.09 -1.23 3.59
N ASP A 233 -5.19 -1.12 2.26
CA ASP A 233 -4.86 0.08 1.50
C ASP A 233 -5.67 0.10 0.20
N VAL A 234 -6.94 0.45 0.32
CA VAL A 234 -7.95 0.35 -0.75
C VAL A 234 -8.47 1.72 -1.21
N GLU A 235 -7.68 2.76 -0.92
CA GLU A 235 -7.90 4.13 -1.40
C GLU A 235 -9.31 4.65 -1.05
N GLY A 236 -9.71 4.42 0.22
CA GLY A 236 -10.89 5.01 0.84
C GLY A 236 -12.13 4.11 0.90
N THR A 237 -11.98 2.81 0.73
CA THR A 237 -13.06 1.81 0.96
C THR A 237 -12.76 0.87 2.12
N GLU A 238 -11.89 1.28 3.05
CA GLU A 238 -11.45 0.52 4.22
C GLU A 238 -12.64 0.10 5.11
N THR A 239 -13.63 0.98 5.26
CA THR A 239 -14.86 0.70 6.02
C THR A 239 -15.57 -0.54 5.47
N ALA A 240 -15.70 -0.67 4.15
CA ALA A 240 -16.35 -1.82 3.53
C ALA A 240 -15.56 -3.12 3.77
N VAL A 241 -14.23 -3.08 3.81
CA VAL A 241 -13.39 -4.24 4.15
C VAL A 241 -13.74 -4.74 5.56
N PHE A 242 -13.82 -3.85 6.53
CA PHE A 242 -14.10 -4.21 7.92
C PHE A 242 -15.58 -4.53 8.17
N GLU A 243 -16.52 -3.89 7.48
CA GLU A 243 -17.94 -4.23 7.57
C GLU A 243 -18.21 -5.68 7.13
N HIS A 244 -17.54 -6.12 6.06
CA HIS A 244 -17.65 -7.49 5.54
C HIS A 244 -16.53 -8.41 6.05
N GLY A 245 -15.91 -8.06 7.18
CA GLY A 245 -14.84 -8.80 7.85
C GLY A 245 -15.07 -9.03 9.35
N GLN A 246 -16.27 -8.83 9.87
CA GLN A 246 -16.56 -8.88 11.32
C GLN A 246 -16.34 -10.27 11.93
N LYS A 247 -16.68 -11.34 11.21
CA LYS A 247 -16.42 -12.72 11.66
C LYS A 247 -14.93 -13.01 11.65
N PHE A 248 -14.23 -12.55 10.61
CA PHE A 248 -12.78 -12.70 10.50
C PHE A 248 -12.05 -11.98 11.64
N LEU A 249 -12.43 -10.73 11.92
CA LEU A 249 -11.86 -9.95 13.03
C LEU A 249 -12.12 -10.61 14.39
N ALA A 250 -13.34 -11.10 14.62
CA ALA A 250 -13.70 -11.80 15.85
C ALA A 250 -12.88 -13.09 16.06
N ALA A 251 -12.69 -13.87 14.99
CA ALA A 251 -12.03 -15.16 15.04
C ALA A 251 -10.50 -15.03 15.17
N HIS A 252 -9.87 -14.11 14.44
CA HIS A 252 -8.41 -14.09 14.27
C HIS A 252 -7.73 -12.91 14.95
N ARG A 253 -8.43 -11.81 15.23
CA ARG A 253 -7.89 -10.58 15.84
C ARG A 253 -6.53 -10.18 15.26
N PRO A 254 -6.43 -10.01 13.93
CA PRO A 254 -5.15 -9.75 13.27
C PRO A 254 -4.49 -8.46 13.75
N ASP A 255 -3.16 -8.39 13.69
CA ASP A 255 -2.50 -7.09 13.63
C ASP A 255 -2.78 -6.45 12.27
N ILE A 256 -3.08 -5.14 12.22
CA ILE A 256 -3.53 -4.47 10.98
C ILE A 256 -2.70 -3.22 10.73
N LEU A 257 -2.04 -3.14 9.58
CA LEU A 257 -1.51 -1.90 9.04
C LEU A 257 -2.51 -1.35 8.02
N CYS A 258 -3.15 -0.23 8.33
CA CYS A 258 -4.22 0.36 7.53
C CYS A 258 -3.88 1.78 7.09
N GLU A 259 -4.08 2.11 5.79
CA GLU A 259 -4.08 3.50 5.36
C GLU A 259 -5.44 4.14 5.71
N VAL A 260 -5.41 5.28 6.41
CA VAL A 260 -6.60 6.06 6.76
C VAL A 260 -6.47 7.43 6.10
N LEU A 261 -7.25 7.64 5.05
CA LEU A 261 -7.24 8.88 4.29
C LEU A 261 -7.84 10.05 5.10
N ALA A 262 -7.53 11.28 4.67
CA ALA A 262 -8.02 12.48 5.34
C ALA A 262 -9.55 12.66 5.31
N ASP A 263 -10.23 12.00 4.39
CA ASP A 263 -11.68 11.98 4.22
C ASP A 263 -12.33 10.64 4.64
N ALA A 264 -11.58 9.79 5.35
CA ALA A 264 -12.09 8.53 5.88
C ALA A 264 -13.12 8.76 7.00
N ASP A 265 -14.14 7.92 7.03
CA ASP A 265 -15.11 7.86 8.13
C ASP A 265 -14.48 7.11 9.33
N THR A 266 -13.72 7.86 10.12
CA THR A 266 -12.97 7.30 11.25
C THR A 266 -13.85 6.89 12.41
N GLU A 267 -15.05 7.49 12.57
CA GLU A 267 -16.03 7.07 13.57
C GLU A 267 -16.57 5.69 13.22
N ARG A 268 -16.99 5.52 11.97
CA ARG A 268 -17.46 4.20 11.49
C ARG A 268 -16.38 3.13 11.54
N LEU A 269 -15.14 3.45 11.20
CA LEU A 269 -14.01 2.52 11.34
C LEU A 269 -13.80 2.10 12.79
N ALA A 270 -13.89 3.05 13.74
CA ALA A 270 -13.78 2.76 15.16
C ALA A 270 -14.93 1.87 15.64
N ASP A 271 -16.17 2.16 15.26
CA ASP A 271 -17.35 1.34 15.60
C ASP A 271 -17.19 -0.13 15.18
N LEU A 272 -16.48 -0.38 14.06
CA LEU A 272 -16.22 -1.72 13.55
C LEU A 272 -15.05 -2.44 14.23
N LEU A 273 -14.10 -1.70 14.81
CA LEU A 273 -12.87 -2.23 15.39
C LEU A 273 -12.92 -2.34 16.92
N ASP A 274 -13.57 -1.37 17.60
CA ASP A 274 -13.64 -1.30 19.07
C ASP A 274 -14.25 -2.54 19.73
N PRO A 275 -15.30 -3.19 19.17
CA PRO A 275 -15.86 -4.43 19.73
C PRO A 275 -14.87 -5.58 19.81
N HIS A 276 -13.82 -5.56 18.99
CA HIS A 276 -12.77 -6.58 18.97
C HIS A 276 -11.57 -6.24 19.87
N GLY A 277 -11.59 -5.07 20.54
CA GLY A 277 -10.58 -4.64 21.52
C GLY A 277 -9.31 -4.08 20.90
N TYR A 278 -9.41 -3.51 19.69
CA TYR A 278 -8.27 -2.88 19.03
C TYR A 278 -7.79 -1.61 19.73
N ARG A 279 -6.48 -1.41 19.72
CA ARG A 279 -5.77 -0.19 20.10
C ARG A 279 -5.24 0.47 18.85
N TYR A 280 -5.26 1.79 18.84
CA TYR A 280 -4.89 2.62 17.70
C TYR A 280 -3.50 3.20 17.89
N HIS A 281 -2.65 3.07 16.89
CA HIS A 281 -1.32 3.65 16.89
C HIS A 281 -1.10 4.33 15.53
N LEU A 282 -0.88 5.64 15.55
CA LEU A 282 -0.48 6.37 14.34
C LEU A 282 0.98 6.05 14.02
N VAL A 283 1.27 5.71 12.77
CA VAL A 283 2.64 5.51 12.31
C VAL A 283 3.29 6.87 12.07
N GLY A 284 4.16 7.28 12.99
CA GLY A 284 4.92 8.52 12.91
C GLY A 284 6.19 8.40 12.07
N GLU A 285 7.15 9.29 12.28
CA GLU A 285 8.45 9.24 11.59
C GLU A 285 9.47 8.33 12.31
N GLN A 286 9.34 8.13 13.61
CA GLN A 286 10.31 7.42 14.44
C GLN A 286 9.71 6.27 15.25
N ALA A 287 8.44 6.42 15.67
CA ALA A 287 7.74 5.46 16.51
C ALA A 287 6.23 5.45 16.21
N LEU A 288 5.57 4.40 16.67
CA LEU A 288 4.12 4.35 16.78
C LEU A 288 3.68 5.30 17.89
N ALA A 289 2.76 6.21 17.59
CA ALA A 289 2.13 7.09 18.55
C ALA A 289 0.77 6.52 19.01
N PRO A 290 0.63 6.08 20.27
CA PRO A 290 -0.65 5.60 20.78
C PRO A 290 -1.71 6.69 20.72
N ALA A 291 -2.92 6.31 20.34
CA ALA A 291 -4.06 7.21 20.29
C ALA A 291 -5.27 6.62 21.03
N SER A 292 -5.99 7.46 21.77
CA SER A 292 -7.20 7.06 22.49
C SER A 292 -8.41 6.87 21.56
N ARG A 293 -8.34 7.43 20.36
CA ARG A 293 -9.37 7.32 19.32
C ARG A 293 -8.74 7.38 17.93
N LEU A 294 -9.40 6.78 16.95
CA LEU A 294 -9.02 6.89 15.55
C LEU A 294 -9.45 8.25 14.99
N VAL A 295 -8.51 8.98 14.40
CA VAL A 295 -8.78 10.27 13.74
C VAL A 295 -7.94 10.39 12.48
N ALA A 296 -8.51 10.94 11.41
CA ALA A 296 -7.74 11.22 10.20
C ALA A 296 -6.64 12.25 10.50
N HIS A 297 -5.40 11.94 10.09
CA HIS A 297 -4.26 12.81 10.35
C HIS A 297 -3.82 13.54 9.06
N PRO A 298 -3.58 14.87 9.08
CA PRO A 298 -3.33 15.64 7.85
C PRO A 298 -2.01 15.28 7.15
N ARG A 299 -1.07 14.67 7.85
CA ARG A 299 0.28 14.38 7.35
C ARG A 299 0.61 12.90 7.26
N PHE A 300 0.15 12.09 8.22
CA PHE A 300 0.43 10.67 8.31
C PHE A 300 -0.86 9.89 8.03
N ARG A 301 -0.77 8.84 7.25
CA ARG A 301 -1.95 8.07 6.82
C ARG A 301 -1.96 6.65 7.35
N ASP A 302 -0.77 6.08 7.59
CA ASP A 302 -0.69 4.72 8.09
C ASP A 302 -0.99 4.66 9.58
N TRP A 303 -1.85 3.72 9.93
CA TRP A 303 -2.21 3.37 11.29
C TRP A 303 -1.93 1.89 11.53
N PHE A 304 -1.50 1.58 12.74
CA PHE A 304 -1.34 0.21 13.21
C PHE A 304 -2.41 -0.08 14.27
N PHE A 305 -3.34 -0.97 13.93
CA PHE A 305 -4.38 -1.44 14.83
C PHE A 305 -4.00 -2.80 15.37
N THR A 306 -4.05 -2.98 16.68
CA THR A 306 -3.64 -4.22 17.31
C THR A 306 -4.35 -4.43 18.64
N THR A 307 -4.55 -5.68 19.03
CA THR A 307 -5.02 -6.04 20.38
C THR A 307 -3.85 -6.18 21.37
N ARG A 308 -2.60 -6.14 20.89
CA ARG A 308 -1.39 -6.24 21.71
C ARG A 308 -1.21 -5.03 22.61
N ARG A 309 -0.63 -5.25 23.78
CA ARG A 309 -0.20 -4.18 24.69
C ARG A 309 1.12 -3.58 24.21
N PRO A 310 1.44 -2.32 24.61
CA PRO A 310 2.70 -1.66 24.22
C PRO A 310 3.96 -2.49 24.54
N ALA A 311 3.99 -3.20 25.67
CA ALA A 311 5.11 -4.08 26.03
C ALA A 311 5.29 -5.25 25.06
N GLU A 312 4.19 -5.76 24.51
CA GLU A 312 4.24 -6.85 23.51
C GLU A 312 4.72 -6.32 22.15
N LEU A 313 4.37 -5.09 21.78
CA LEU A 313 4.91 -4.44 20.58
C LEU A 313 6.40 -4.16 20.73
N ALA A 314 6.84 -3.66 21.88
CA ALA A 314 8.26 -3.45 22.17
C ALA A 314 9.06 -4.75 22.09
N ALA A 315 8.52 -5.87 22.56
CA ALA A 315 9.13 -7.19 22.45
C ALA A 315 9.31 -7.67 21.00
N LEU A 316 8.47 -7.17 20.07
CA LEU A 316 8.62 -7.41 18.63
C LEU A 316 9.65 -6.47 17.98
N GLY A 317 10.25 -5.55 18.73
CA GLY A 317 11.15 -4.52 18.23
C GLY A 317 10.40 -3.37 17.53
N ILE A 318 9.10 -3.23 17.75
CA ILE A 318 8.29 -2.13 17.23
C ILE A 318 8.42 -0.94 18.19
N PRO A 319 8.96 0.20 17.74
CA PRO A 319 9.11 1.37 18.60
C PRO A 319 7.73 2.00 18.89
N VAL A 320 7.39 2.12 20.17
CA VAL A 320 6.18 2.82 20.65
C VAL A 320 6.63 4.05 21.42
N GLY A 321 6.10 5.22 21.05
CA GLY A 321 6.42 6.52 21.67
C GLY A 321 5.51 6.90 22.83
#